data_da3a96df5d00d5a56f84de6897f3855c
#
_entry.id   da3a96df5d00d5a56f84de6897f3855c
#
_cell.length_a   1.000
_cell.length_b   1.000
_cell.length_c   1.000
_cell.angle_alpha   90.00
_cell.angle_beta   90.00
_cell.angle_gamma   90.00
#
_symmetry.space_group_name_H-M   'P 1'
#
loop_
_entity.id
_entity.type
_entity.pdbx_description
1 polymer ?
#
loop_
_entity_poly.entity_id
_entity_poly.type
_entity_poly.pdbx_seq_one_letter_code
_entity_poly.pdbx_strand_id
1 'polypeptide(L)'
;MPNRQASCLSALPHLLNLPAVPIRIPVCSPARRLTMWDRLCSYCSLLKGRATAHNYVALSHLPVARSRASLSIATAACLAVTLIMLARAVRPAETVGQHGVPKAADGSDDGPIHSIVHYVYIKENASSMLQFPFASFLAVFAAAVHLKPTRIYIHTDFNDTEIRDAGARGDRWTRAMVAHSFFKDLVWKQVEVPTYAGQNDEERISAVQHKSDFVRWEAIAPVGGIYLDWDVVPLRPLTPLLNAGFAFVGGRQYGGAAEDGSVNGTINNGAFMTKPNSAMARIVVREQYMQFTNAKWASNLHSVTSIAEHLVAIPTEALILDRTAFAPTHWFKNSADLLFLPNAGPSSPEAVSVNTTDPMELYANDVRNRRRRAGWEMDFSSTYLLHAFSMSQYLDYVNPSTILSRTSNFGIATYDMVRKMQVLGYISATGDDDDDDKPAELLPEHEPPDGE
;
A
#
# COMPACT_ATOMS: atom_id res chain seq x y z
N MET A 1 -26.52 -58.98 22.97
CA MET A 1 -25.84 -59.62 24.10
C MET A 1 -24.38 -59.29 24.05
N PRO A 2 -23.68 -59.13 25.19
CA PRO A 2 -23.84 -57.99 26.10
C PRO A 2 -22.53 -57.25 26.36
N ASN A 3 -22.71 -56.01 26.87
CA ASN A 3 -22.05 -55.44 28.05
C ASN A 3 -20.51 -55.58 28.28
N ARG A 4 -19.84 -54.45 28.45
CA ARG A 4 -19.29 -54.06 29.76
C ARG A 4 -18.89 -52.59 29.81
N GLN A 5 -19.53 -51.92 30.75
CA GLN A 5 -19.11 -50.70 31.42
C GLN A 5 -17.87 -50.93 32.30
N ALA A 6 -17.07 -49.89 32.49
CA ALA A 6 -16.40 -49.52 33.75
C ALA A 6 -15.71 -48.15 33.46
N SER A 7 -16.17 -47.04 33.94
CA SER A 7 -16.05 -46.37 35.24
C SER A 7 -14.63 -46.40 35.84
N CYS A 8 -13.99 -45.24 35.89
CA CYS A 8 -13.20 -44.81 37.03
C CYS A 8 -13.19 -43.29 37.13
N LEU A 9 -13.86 -42.82 38.13
CA LEU A 9 -13.77 -41.51 38.76
C LEU A 9 -12.50 -41.45 39.62
N SER A 10 -12.13 -40.23 39.92
CA SER A 10 -11.37 -39.74 41.08
C SER A 10 -9.89 -39.37 40.84
N ALA A 11 -9.57 -38.10 40.88
CA ALA A 11 -8.81 -37.47 41.97
C ALA A 11 -8.46 -36.00 41.62
N LEU A 12 -9.14 -35.06 42.19
CA LEU A 12 -8.56 -33.84 42.74
C LEU A 12 -8.10 -34.18 44.17
N PRO A 13 -7.11 -33.55 44.81
CA PRO A 13 -7.11 -32.12 45.09
C PRO A 13 -5.72 -31.44 45.28
N HIS A 14 -5.78 -30.15 45.57
CA HIS A 14 -4.81 -29.30 46.28
C HIS A 14 -3.64 -28.71 45.50
N LEU A 15 -3.66 -27.37 45.49
CA LEU A 15 -2.63 -26.49 46.07
C LEU A 15 -2.93 -25.06 45.57
N LEU A 16 -3.38 -24.23 46.44
CA LEU A 16 -2.73 -23.33 47.37
C LEU A 16 -2.52 -21.89 46.81
N ASN A 17 -3.28 -21.01 47.42
CA ASN A 17 -2.94 -19.67 47.89
C ASN A 17 -1.63 -19.03 47.37
N LEU A 18 -1.78 -18.00 46.57
CA LEU A 18 -0.81 -16.91 46.49
C LEU A 18 -1.49 -15.59 46.88
N PRO A 19 -0.81 -14.72 47.61
CA PRO A 19 -1.40 -13.51 48.21
C PRO A 19 -1.62 -12.42 47.17
N ALA A 20 -2.73 -11.71 47.32
CA ALA A 20 -3.06 -10.51 46.57
C ALA A 20 -2.03 -9.38 46.83
N VAL A 21 -1.34 -8.95 45.77
CA VAL A 21 -0.53 -7.77 45.79
C VAL A 21 -1.44 -6.58 45.41
N PRO A 22 -1.54 -5.55 46.23
CA PRO A 22 -2.38 -4.40 45.92
C PRO A 22 -1.72 -3.56 44.80
N ILE A 23 -2.37 -3.49 43.64
CA ILE A 23 -2.03 -2.57 42.56
C ILE A 23 -2.44 -1.16 43.01
N ARG A 24 -1.47 -0.33 43.35
CA ARG A 24 -1.68 1.11 43.49
C ARG A 24 -1.75 1.71 42.09
N ILE A 25 -2.93 2.19 41.74
CA ILE A 25 -3.14 3.05 40.55
C ILE A 25 -2.63 4.45 40.92
N PRO A 26 -1.68 5.03 40.20
CA PRO A 26 -1.34 6.41 40.39
C PRO A 26 -2.43 7.29 39.79
N VAL A 27 -3.03 8.12 40.66
CA VAL A 27 -3.94 9.19 40.25
C VAL A 27 -3.13 10.23 39.48
N CYS A 28 -3.40 10.40 38.20
CA CYS A 28 -2.82 11.48 37.41
C CYS A 28 -3.35 12.83 37.85
N SER A 29 -2.44 13.67 38.34
CA SER A 29 -2.61 15.09 38.55
C SER A 29 -2.66 15.86 37.21
N PRO A 30 -3.40 16.97 37.06
CA PRO A 30 -3.63 17.64 35.79
C PRO A 30 -2.34 18.24 35.21
N ALA A 31 -2.13 18.01 33.94
CA ALA A 31 -0.99 18.44 33.16
C ALA A 31 -0.78 19.96 33.21
N ARG A 32 0.34 20.41 33.77
CA ARG A 32 0.86 21.76 33.58
C ARG A 32 1.33 21.90 32.11
N ARG A 33 0.85 22.92 31.42
CA ARG A 33 1.40 23.33 30.12
C ARG A 33 2.85 23.77 30.34
N LEU A 34 3.78 22.95 29.77
CA LEU A 34 5.20 23.33 29.71
C LEU A 34 5.35 24.55 28.80
N THR A 35 5.99 25.59 29.30
CA THR A 35 6.28 26.81 28.54
C THR A 35 7.41 26.55 27.54
N MET A 36 7.52 27.43 26.53
CA MET A 36 8.59 27.37 25.53
C MET A 36 10.01 27.40 26.14
N TRP A 37 10.16 27.92 27.34
CA TRP A 37 11.42 27.94 28.08
C TRP A 37 11.84 26.57 28.63
N ASP A 38 10.91 25.74 29.03
CA ASP A 38 11.20 24.40 29.54
C ASP A 38 11.74 23.48 28.41
N ARG A 39 11.32 23.71 27.17
CA ARG A 39 11.84 22.98 25.98
C ARG A 39 13.25 23.42 25.60
N LEU A 40 13.59 24.68 25.74
CA LEU A 40 14.95 25.19 25.48
C LEU A 40 15.98 24.69 26.51
N CYS A 41 15.61 24.56 27.77
CA CYS A 41 16.49 24.02 28.83
C CYS A 41 16.79 22.51 28.60
N SER A 42 15.83 21.73 28.10
CA SER A 42 16.05 20.30 27.78
C SER A 42 17.01 20.10 26.61
N TYR A 43 17.02 21.02 25.64
CA TYR A 43 17.95 20.97 24.51
C TYR A 43 19.40 21.30 24.90
N CYS A 44 19.59 22.23 25.86
CA CYS A 44 20.91 22.54 26.38
C CYS A 44 21.51 21.42 27.23
N SER A 45 20.70 20.58 27.85
CA SER A 45 21.17 19.41 28.64
C SER A 45 21.68 18.26 27.77
N LEU A 46 21.11 18.11 26.57
CA LEU A 46 21.53 17.07 25.61
C LEU A 46 22.89 17.35 24.93
N LEU A 47 23.30 18.59 24.85
CA LEU A 47 24.61 18.98 24.30
C LEU A 47 25.79 18.85 25.30
N LYS A 48 25.50 18.60 26.59
CA LYS A 48 26.54 18.39 27.60
C LYS A 48 27.03 16.94 27.76
N GLY A 49 26.44 16.00 27.04
CA GLY A 49 26.66 14.56 27.20
C GLY A 49 27.75 13.91 26.32
N ARG A 50 28.47 14.66 25.50
CA ARG A 50 29.58 14.09 24.66
C ARG A 50 30.82 14.99 24.66
N ALA A 51 31.56 15.00 25.74
CA ALA A 51 32.97 15.37 25.73
C ALA A 51 33.72 14.39 26.63
N THR A 52 34.40 13.47 26.00
CA THR A 52 35.33 12.50 26.62
C THR A 52 36.51 13.23 27.24
N ALA A 53 36.86 12.78 28.43
CA ALA A 53 37.98 13.23 29.23
C ALA A 53 39.32 13.17 28.44
N HIS A 54 40.03 14.27 28.35
CA HIS A 54 41.46 14.35 28.55
C HIS A 54 41.93 15.80 28.70
N ASN A 55 42.79 15.98 29.70
CA ASN A 55 43.62 17.13 30.01
C ASN A 55 42.94 18.30 30.81
N TYR A 56 42.91 18.11 32.13
CA TYR A 56 42.90 19.22 33.09
C TYR A 56 44.32 19.81 33.20
N VAL A 57 44.50 21.02 32.70
CA VAL A 57 45.56 21.92 33.16
C VAL A 57 44.92 23.06 33.93
N ALA A 58 45.31 23.19 35.19
CA ALA A 58 44.82 24.20 36.10
C ALA A 58 45.26 25.59 35.63
N LEU A 59 44.30 26.48 35.42
CA LEU A 59 44.53 27.94 35.39
C LEU A 59 43.71 28.57 36.49
N SER A 60 44.34 28.76 37.64
CA SER A 60 43.91 29.60 38.73
C SER A 60 44.37 31.03 38.44
N HIS A 61 43.49 31.99 38.75
CA HIS A 61 43.71 33.44 38.91
C HIS A 61 43.82 34.29 37.63
N LEU A 62 42.65 34.79 37.17
CA LEU A 62 42.58 36.10 36.53
C LEU A 62 41.34 36.88 37.09
N PRO A 63 41.49 38.17 37.40
CA PRO A 63 40.41 38.98 37.99
C PRO A 63 39.38 39.33 36.92
N VAL A 64 38.10 39.13 37.27
CA VAL A 64 36.95 39.48 36.44
C VAL A 64 36.76 41.03 36.45
N ALA A 65 37.30 41.69 35.43
CA ALA A 65 36.89 43.06 35.13
C ALA A 65 35.57 42.99 34.32
N ARG A 66 34.46 43.32 34.96
CA ARG A 66 33.17 43.50 34.30
C ARG A 66 33.18 44.79 33.49
N SER A 67 33.49 44.76 32.22
CA SER A 67 33.25 45.88 31.31
C SER A 67 31.90 45.70 30.59
N ARG A 68 31.08 46.75 30.60
CA ARG A 68 29.80 46.76 29.87
C ARG A 68 29.97 46.51 28.34
N ALA A 69 31.18 46.66 27.83
CA ALA A 69 31.53 46.41 26.45
C ALA A 69 31.48 44.92 26.05
N SER A 70 31.79 43.98 26.96
CA SER A 70 31.78 42.54 26.67
C SER A 70 30.35 41.96 26.50
N LEU A 71 29.36 42.57 27.18
CA LEU A 71 27.95 42.15 27.07
C LEU A 71 27.37 42.57 25.71
N SER A 72 27.78 43.73 25.19
CA SER A 72 27.34 44.24 23.88
C SER A 72 27.89 43.41 22.72
N ILE A 73 29.14 42.92 22.83
CA ILE A 73 29.75 42.08 21.79
C ILE A 73 29.10 40.69 21.74
N ALA A 74 28.80 40.10 22.90
CA ALA A 74 28.12 38.80 22.95
C ALA A 74 26.71 38.87 22.40
N THR A 75 25.98 39.95 22.70
CA THR A 75 24.62 40.16 22.14
C THR A 75 24.64 40.39 20.63
N ALA A 76 25.61 41.16 20.12
CA ALA A 76 25.79 41.40 18.71
C ALA A 76 26.19 40.12 17.98
N ALA A 77 27.04 39.26 18.54
CA ALA A 77 27.40 37.98 17.98
C ALA A 77 26.22 37.01 17.94
N CYS A 78 25.40 36.93 18.99
CA CYS A 78 24.18 36.13 18.97
C CYS A 78 23.16 36.63 17.95
N LEU A 79 22.99 37.94 17.79
CA LEU A 79 22.12 38.51 16.75
C LEU A 79 22.62 38.21 15.34
N ALA A 80 23.94 38.31 15.11
CA ALA A 80 24.55 37.97 13.84
C ALA A 80 24.38 36.50 13.49
N VAL A 81 24.58 35.57 14.44
CA VAL A 81 24.36 34.13 14.24
C VAL A 81 22.89 33.83 13.94
N THR A 82 21.97 34.49 14.65
CA THR A 82 20.54 34.34 14.43
C THR A 82 20.12 34.86 13.03
N LEU A 83 20.67 35.99 12.61
CA LEU A 83 20.43 36.54 11.28
C LEU A 83 21.03 35.65 10.16
N ILE A 84 22.20 35.08 10.39
CA ILE A 84 22.81 34.13 9.45
C ILE A 84 21.98 32.83 9.36
N MET A 85 21.47 32.33 10.50
CA MET A 85 20.58 31.17 10.50
C MET A 85 19.24 31.47 9.81
N LEU A 86 18.65 32.65 10.04
CA LEU A 86 17.46 33.09 9.32
C LEU A 86 17.72 33.30 7.81
N ALA A 87 18.85 33.90 7.44
CA ALA A 87 19.23 34.07 6.03
C ALA A 87 19.50 32.74 5.32
N ARG A 88 20.00 31.72 6.04
CA ARG A 88 20.12 30.36 5.51
C ARG A 88 18.78 29.63 5.41
N ALA A 89 17.85 29.90 6.31
CA ALA A 89 16.49 29.36 6.24
C ALA A 89 15.65 29.98 5.12
N VAL A 90 16.01 31.18 4.63
CA VAL A 90 15.30 31.90 3.56
C VAL A 90 16.04 31.81 2.20
N ARG A 91 17.15 31.07 2.10
CA ARG A 91 17.73 30.83 0.78
C ARG A 91 16.74 30.03 -0.07
N PRO A 92 16.31 30.54 -1.23
CA PRO A 92 15.63 29.69 -2.20
C PRO A 92 16.59 28.55 -2.55
N ALA A 93 16.09 27.33 -2.54
CA ALA A 93 16.83 26.14 -2.90
C ALA A 93 17.43 26.38 -4.29
N GLU A 94 18.75 26.51 -4.37
CA GLU A 94 19.46 26.51 -5.64
C GLU A 94 19.22 25.14 -6.30
N THR A 95 18.81 25.20 -7.51
CA THR A 95 18.46 24.19 -8.47
C THR A 95 19.30 22.92 -8.33
N VAL A 96 18.78 21.92 -7.65
CA VAL A 96 19.09 20.51 -7.87
C VAL A 96 18.62 20.19 -9.30
N GLY A 97 19.45 19.47 -10.04
CA GLY A 97 19.29 19.19 -11.46
C GLY A 97 17.84 18.93 -11.87
N GLN A 98 17.44 19.57 -12.95
CA GLN A 98 16.09 19.52 -13.50
C GLN A 98 15.71 18.10 -13.91
N HIS A 99 15.27 17.28 -12.95
CA HIS A 99 14.26 16.29 -13.26
C HIS A 99 12.96 17.10 -13.39
N GLY A 100 12.47 17.25 -14.61
CA GLY A 100 11.39 18.17 -14.93
C GLY A 100 10.12 17.88 -14.15
N VAL A 101 9.96 18.54 -13.02
CA VAL A 101 8.66 18.66 -12.37
C VAL A 101 7.81 19.54 -13.28
N PRO A 102 6.70 19.03 -13.82
CA PRO A 102 5.83 19.87 -14.64
C PRO A 102 5.35 21.05 -13.81
N LYS A 103 5.50 22.25 -14.39
CA LYS A 103 5.03 23.51 -13.81
C LYS A 103 3.55 23.36 -13.47
N ALA A 104 3.19 23.57 -12.20
CA ALA A 104 1.82 23.52 -11.74
C ALA A 104 0.94 24.39 -12.65
N ALA A 105 -0.02 23.77 -13.32
CA ALA A 105 -1.17 24.49 -13.83
C ALA A 105 -1.99 24.91 -12.62
N ASP A 106 -2.22 26.19 -12.41
CA ASP A 106 -3.19 26.75 -11.48
C ASP A 106 -4.60 26.34 -11.96
N GLY A 107 -5.05 25.18 -11.53
CA GLY A 107 -6.36 24.67 -11.77
C GLY A 107 -6.59 23.55 -10.75
N SER A 108 -7.26 23.87 -9.66
CA SER A 108 -7.92 22.85 -8.86
C SER A 108 -8.89 22.13 -9.80
N ASP A 109 -8.52 20.94 -10.25
CA ASP A 109 -9.46 20.05 -10.92
C ASP A 109 -10.47 19.61 -9.84
N ASP A 110 -11.60 20.32 -9.75
CA ASP A 110 -12.68 20.02 -8.83
C ASP A 110 -13.44 18.74 -9.22
N GLY A 111 -13.04 18.12 -10.34
CA GLY A 111 -13.57 16.87 -10.84
C GLY A 111 -13.30 15.65 -9.94
N PRO A 112 -13.89 14.51 -10.27
CA PRO A 112 -13.59 13.24 -9.64
C PRO A 112 -12.15 12.77 -9.93
N ILE A 113 -11.65 11.81 -9.16
CA ILE A 113 -10.41 11.11 -9.52
C ILE A 113 -10.66 10.34 -10.83
N HIS A 114 -9.73 10.43 -11.78
CA HIS A 114 -9.87 9.81 -13.09
C HIS A 114 -9.96 8.28 -12.98
N SER A 115 -10.84 7.65 -13.76
CA SER A 115 -10.91 6.20 -13.89
C SER A 115 -9.83 5.69 -14.86
N ILE A 116 -8.56 5.89 -14.49
CA ILE A 116 -7.36 5.42 -15.18
C ILE A 116 -6.62 4.50 -14.21
N VAL A 117 -6.27 3.30 -14.65
CA VAL A 117 -5.53 2.34 -13.81
C VAL A 117 -4.06 2.33 -14.22
N HIS A 118 -3.18 2.28 -13.22
CA HIS A 118 -1.74 2.25 -13.39
C HIS A 118 -1.15 1.00 -12.72
N TYR A 119 -0.31 0.29 -13.45
CA TYR A 119 0.57 -0.78 -12.96
C TYR A 119 2.02 -0.43 -13.27
N VAL A 120 2.95 -0.91 -12.47
CA VAL A 120 4.40 -0.80 -12.71
C VAL A 120 4.99 -2.19 -12.86
N TYR A 121 5.68 -2.46 -13.97
CA TYR A 121 6.41 -3.70 -14.21
C TYR A 121 7.80 -3.37 -14.74
N ILE A 122 8.79 -3.48 -13.87
CA ILE A 122 10.19 -3.15 -14.19
C ILE A 122 11.11 -4.36 -14.03
N LYS A 123 12.19 -4.38 -14.80
CA LYS A 123 13.17 -5.45 -14.79
C LYS A 123 13.90 -5.53 -13.46
N GLU A 124 14.07 -6.73 -12.92
CA GLU A 124 15.01 -6.95 -11.82
C GLU A 124 16.46 -6.78 -12.28
N ASN A 125 16.74 -7.26 -13.49
CA ASN A 125 18.07 -7.21 -14.11
C ASN A 125 17.95 -7.24 -15.64
N ALA A 126 19.07 -7.12 -16.34
CA ALA A 126 19.10 -7.05 -17.81
C ALA A 126 18.63 -8.33 -18.53
N SER A 127 18.60 -9.48 -17.86
CA SER A 127 18.11 -10.75 -18.40
C SER A 127 16.66 -11.06 -18.05
N SER A 128 15.97 -10.16 -17.33
CA SER A 128 14.56 -10.33 -17.00
C SER A 128 13.71 -10.42 -18.26
N MET A 129 12.79 -11.36 -18.29
CA MET A 129 11.80 -11.50 -19.35
C MET A 129 10.44 -10.98 -18.87
N LEU A 130 9.66 -10.42 -19.78
CA LEU A 130 8.30 -10.02 -19.48
C LEU A 130 7.41 -11.26 -19.39
N GLN A 131 6.87 -11.55 -18.22
CA GLN A 131 6.04 -12.71 -17.93
C GLN A 131 4.91 -12.36 -16.96
N PHE A 132 3.72 -12.85 -17.26
CA PHE A 132 2.54 -12.65 -16.42
C PHE A 132 1.94 -14.00 -16.03
N PRO A 133 2.03 -14.41 -14.75
CA PRO A 133 1.28 -15.56 -14.28
C PRO A 133 -0.23 -15.29 -14.35
N PHE A 134 -1.03 -16.36 -14.28
CA PHE A 134 -2.49 -16.25 -14.21
C PHE A 134 -2.96 -15.22 -13.16
N ALA A 135 -2.31 -15.20 -12.01
CA ALA A 135 -2.61 -14.27 -10.93
C ALA A 135 -2.58 -12.80 -11.36
N SER A 136 -1.55 -12.40 -12.13
CA SER A 136 -1.43 -11.03 -12.67
C SER A 136 -2.49 -10.75 -13.73
N PHE A 137 -2.77 -11.72 -14.62
CA PHE A 137 -3.85 -11.59 -15.59
C PHE A 137 -5.21 -11.42 -14.89
N LEU A 138 -5.49 -12.22 -13.85
CA LEU A 138 -6.72 -12.12 -13.06
C LEU A 138 -6.87 -10.74 -12.41
N ALA A 139 -5.79 -10.17 -11.86
CA ALA A 139 -5.81 -8.84 -11.25
C ALA A 139 -6.20 -7.75 -12.26
N VAL A 140 -5.58 -7.76 -13.45
CA VAL A 140 -5.90 -6.80 -14.52
C VAL A 140 -7.30 -7.05 -15.10
N PHE A 141 -7.71 -8.31 -15.25
CA PHE A 141 -9.07 -8.66 -15.68
C PHE A 141 -10.12 -8.15 -14.69
N ALA A 142 -9.91 -8.35 -13.39
CA ALA A 142 -10.79 -7.83 -12.35
C ALA A 142 -10.84 -6.28 -12.35
N ALA A 143 -9.70 -5.63 -12.59
CA ALA A 143 -9.65 -4.17 -12.73
C ALA A 143 -10.46 -3.71 -13.95
N ALA A 144 -10.31 -4.35 -15.11
CA ALA A 144 -11.09 -4.01 -16.30
C ALA A 144 -12.60 -4.18 -16.08
N VAL A 145 -13.00 -5.28 -15.41
CA VAL A 145 -14.43 -5.58 -15.18
C VAL A 145 -15.07 -4.68 -14.12
N HIS A 146 -14.41 -4.52 -12.97
CA HIS A 146 -15.00 -3.79 -11.84
C HIS A 146 -14.81 -2.28 -11.96
N LEU A 147 -13.64 -1.83 -12.41
CA LEU A 147 -13.31 -0.41 -12.42
C LEU A 147 -13.72 0.26 -13.74
N LYS A 148 -13.86 -0.52 -14.81
CA LYS A 148 -14.19 -0.04 -16.17
C LYS A 148 -13.34 1.20 -16.53
N PRO A 149 -12.01 1.11 -16.47
CA PRO A 149 -11.15 2.25 -16.64
C PRO A 149 -11.18 2.74 -18.08
N THR A 150 -11.01 4.04 -18.26
CA THR A 150 -10.84 4.63 -19.60
C THR A 150 -9.48 4.32 -20.21
N ARG A 151 -8.50 3.97 -19.38
CA ARG A 151 -7.15 3.53 -19.76
C ARG A 151 -6.56 2.63 -18.67
N ILE A 152 -5.75 1.67 -19.10
CA ILE A 152 -4.86 0.88 -18.23
C ILE A 152 -3.44 1.14 -18.70
N TYR A 153 -2.62 1.76 -17.87
CA TYR A 153 -1.21 1.98 -18.15
C TYR A 153 -0.35 0.92 -17.46
N ILE A 154 0.53 0.28 -18.22
CA ILE A 154 1.63 -0.53 -17.68
C ILE A 154 2.92 0.28 -17.89
N HIS A 155 3.45 0.80 -16.80
CA HIS A 155 4.71 1.55 -16.79
C HIS A 155 5.87 0.57 -16.69
N THR A 156 6.80 0.61 -17.65
CA THR A 156 7.83 -0.42 -17.79
C THR A 156 9.11 0.11 -18.42
N ASP A 157 10.23 -0.52 -18.10
CA ASP A 157 11.52 -0.33 -18.77
C ASP A 157 11.81 -1.41 -19.84
N PHE A 158 10.84 -2.31 -20.11
CA PHE A 158 10.88 -3.19 -21.27
C PHE A 158 10.62 -2.40 -22.55
N ASN A 159 11.48 -2.59 -23.56
CA ASN A 159 11.28 -1.92 -24.84
C ASN A 159 10.22 -2.62 -25.71
N ASP A 160 9.79 -1.94 -26.78
CA ASP A 160 8.71 -2.43 -27.66
C ASP A 160 9.04 -3.79 -28.33
N THR A 161 10.33 -4.10 -28.54
CA THR A 161 10.74 -5.39 -29.10
C THR A 161 10.57 -6.49 -28.08
N GLU A 162 11.01 -6.27 -26.85
CA GLU A 162 10.84 -7.22 -25.75
C GLU A 162 9.36 -7.50 -25.44
N ILE A 163 8.52 -6.47 -25.48
CA ILE A 163 7.06 -6.60 -25.30
C ILE A 163 6.46 -7.43 -26.44
N ARG A 164 6.80 -7.12 -27.70
CA ARG A 164 6.30 -7.91 -28.84
C ARG A 164 6.77 -9.36 -28.79
N ASP A 165 8.02 -9.60 -28.41
CA ASP A 165 8.58 -10.93 -28.27
C ASP A 165 7.87 -11.73 -27.17
N ALA A 166 7.55 -11.08 -26.05
CA ALA A 166 6.75 -11.69 -24.99
C ALA A 166 5.32 -12.04 -25.47
N GLY A 167 4.71 -11.15 -26.26
CA GLY A 167 3.40 -11.40 -26.87
C GLY A 167 3.40 -12.53 -27.92
N ALA A 168 4.54 -12.77 -28.58
CA ALA A 168 4.66 -13.83 -29.58
C ALA A 168 5.06 -15.19 -28.99
N ARG A 169 5.91 -15.20 -27.97
CA ARG A 169 6.62 -16.40 -27.47
C ARG A 169 6.43 -16.67 -25.97
N GLY A 170 5.77 -15.78 -25.25
CA GLY A 170 5.48 -15.94 -23.83
C GLY A 170 4.48 -17.08 -23.56
N ASP A 171 4.29 -17.36 -22.27
CA ASP A 171 3.22 -18.26 -21.85
C ASP A 171 1.83 -17.73 -22.24
N ARG A 172 0.81 -18.53 -22.03
CA ARG A 172 -0.58 -18.21 -22.38
C ARG A 172 -1.03 -16.84 -21.84
N TRP A 173 -0.77 -16.59 -20.57
CA TRP A 173 -1.26 -15.37 -19.89
C TRP A 173 -0.48 -14.12 -20.31
N THR A 174 0.82 -14.28 -20.56
CA THR A 174 1.66 -13.23 -21.12
C THR A 174 1.19 -12.86 -22.53
N ARG A 175 0.93 -13.85 -23.40
CA ARG A 175 0.39 -13.61 -24.74
C ARG A 175 -0.97 -12.91 -24.67
N ALA A 176 -1.87 -13.38 -23.79
CA ALA A 176 -3.19 -12.76 -23.61
C ALA A 176 -3.12 -11.32 -23.11
N MET A 177 -2.17 -11.02 -22.22
CA MET A 177 -1.94 -9.67 -21.70
C MET A 177 -1.43 -8.71 -22.78
N VAL A 178 -0.52 -9.17 -23.64
CA VAL A 178 0.10 -8.35 -24.69
C VAL A 178 -0.80 -8.22 -25.92
N ALA A 179 -1.58 -9.25 -26.27
CA ALA A 179 -2.40 -9.28 -27.48
C ALA A 179 -3.57 -8.27 -27.51
N HIS A 180 -3.85 -7.60 -26.39
CA HIS A 180 -4.88 -6.55 -26.27
C HIS A 180 -6.31 -6.94 -26.64
N SER A 181 -6.61 -8.20 -26.92
CA SER A 181 -7.94 -8.61 -27.39
C SER A 181 -9.06 -8.28 -26.38
N PHE A 182 -8.76 -8.36 -25.09
CA PHE A 182 -9.70 -8.00 -24.02
C PHE A 182 -9.44 -6.58 -23.48
N PHE A 183 -8.18 -6.15 -23.43
CA PHE A 183 -7.78 -4.88 -22.83
C PHE A 183 -7.58 -3.80 -23.90
N LYS A 184 -8.63 -3.43 -24.64
CA LYS A 184 -8.57 -2.44 -25.75
C LYS A 184 -7.91 -1.12 -25.36
N ASP A 185 -8.00 -0.74 -24.08
CA ASP A 185 -7.47 0.49 -23.52
C ASP A 185 -6.17 0.31 -22.72
N LEU A 186 -5.51 -0.86 -22.84
CA LEU A 186 -4.21 -1.10 -22.22
C LEU A 186 -3.10 -0.45 -23.07
N VAL A 187 -2.24 0.31 -22.40
CA VAL A 187 -1.16 1.06 -23.05
C VAL A 187 0.15 0.84 -22.27
N TRP A 188 1.16 0.40 -22.99
CA TRP A 188 2.53 0.30 -22.46
C TRP A 188 3.19 1.67 -22.44
N LYS A 189 3.76 2.05 -21.29
CA LYS A 189 4.46 3.33 -21.09
C LYS A 189 5.90 3.08 -20.70
N GLN A 190 6.82 3.49 -21.56
CA GLN A 190 8.24 3.47 -21.26
C GLN A 190 8.54 4.44 -20.11
N VAL A 191 9.30 3.97 -19.12
CA VAL A 191 9.73 4.78 -17.98
C VAL A 191 11.22 4.65 -17.73
N GLU A 192 11.80 5.70 -17.19
CA GLU A 192 13.14 5.66 -16.62
C GLU A 192 13.05 5.17 -15.17
N VAL A 193 13.92 4.23 -14.82
CA VAL A 193 13.94 3.64 -13.48
C VAL A 193 15.05 4.28 -12.67
N PRO A 194 14.76 4.91 -11.53
CA PRO A 194 15.78 5.58 -10.73
C PRO A 194 16.80 4.58 -10.18
N THR A 195 18.05 5.00 -10.18
CA THR A 195 19.18 4.17 -9.73
C THR A 195 19.68 4.61 -8.36
N TYR A 196 19.55 5.89 -8.05
CA TYR A 196 20.04 6.49 -6.80
C TYR A 196 18.97 7.41 -6.21
N ALA A 197 18.99 7.53 -4.88
CA ALA A 197 18.16 8.43 -4.09
C ALA A 197 18.85 8.75 -2.76
N GLY A 198 18.15 9.37 -1.81
CA GLY A 198 18.69 9.80 -0.53
C GLY A 198 19.23 11.23 -0.58
N GLN A 199 19.70 11.71 0.56
CA GLN A 199 20.33 13.03 0.59
C GLN A 199 21.58 13.02 -0.29
N ASN A 200 21.63 13.91 -1.28
CA ASN A 200 22.72 14.03 -2.26
C ASN A 200 22.82 12.89 -3.30
N ASP A 201 21.75 12.12 -3.51
CA ASP A 201 21.73 10.97 -4.44
C ASP A 201 22.85 9.93 -4.16
N GLU A 202 23.17 9.71 -2.91
CA GLU A 202 24.30 8.85 -2.52
C GLU A 202 23.89 7.38 -2.33
N GLU A 203 22.60 7.10 -2.10
CA GLU A 203 22.12 5.74 -1.86
C GLU A 203 21.66 5.07 -3.16
N ARG A 204 22.29 3.97 -3.54
CA ARG A 204 21.86 3.17 -4.68
C ARG A 204 20.57 2.41 -4.34
N ILE A 205 19.55 2.56 -5.17
CA ILE A 205 18.32 1.79 -5.06
C ILE A 205 18.55 0.40 -5.66
N SER A 206 18.76 -0.60 -4.80
CA SER A 206 19.10 -1.96 -5.24
C SER A 206 17.87 -2.85 -5.47
N ALA A 207 16.84 -2.76 -4.62
CA ALA A 207 15.65 -3.59 -4.70
C ALA A 207 14.68 -3.09 -5.77
N VAL A 208 14.17 -4.01 -6.60
CA VAL A 208 13.17 -3.71 -7.64
C VAL A 208 11.90 -3.13 -7.06
N GLN A 209 11.50 -3.59 -5.87
CA GLN A 209 10.33 -3.08 -5.15
C GLN A 209 10.48 -1.59 -4.82
N HIS A 210 11.66 -1.19 -4.31
CA HIS A 210 11.93 0.22 -4.05
C HIS A 210 11.93 1.06 -5.33
N LYS A 211 12.52 0.55 -6.42
CA LYS A 211 12.46 1.23 -7.72
C LYS A 211 11.02 1.42 -8.19
N SER A 212 10.18 0.38 -8.03
CA SER A 212 8.75 0.47 -8.32
C SER A 212 8.04 1.52 -7.47
N ASP A 213 8.44 1.69 -6.19
CA ASP A 213 7.89 2.74 -5.33
C ASP A 213 8.09 4.15 -5.89
N PHE A 214 9.25 4.43 -6.48
CA PHE A 214 9.51 5.72 -7.14
C PHE A 214 8.68 5.86 -8.40
N VAL A 215 8.77 4.88 -9.30
CA VAL A 215 8.09 4.92 -10.61
C VAL A 215 6.57 5.09 -10.47
N ARG A 216 5.92 4.42 -9.51
CA ARG A 216 4.45 4.51 -9.33
C ARG A 216 3.97 5.93 -9.05
N TRP A 217 4.67 6.64 -8.16
CA TRP A 217 4.30 8.01 -7.82
C TRP A 217 4.63 9.00 -8.93
N GLU A 218 5.78 8.86 -9.59
CA GLU A 218 6.17 9.70 -10.72
C GLU A 218 5.22 9.52 -11.89
N ALA A 219 4.80 8.30 -12.17
CA ALA A 219 3.90 7.98 -13.26
C ALA A 219 2.47 8.49 -13.04
N ILE A 220 1.94 8.35 -11.81
CA ILE A 220 0.56 8.74 -11.52
C ILE A 220 0.41 10.24 -11.23
N ALA A 221 1.43 10.90 -10.69
CA ALA A 221 1.35 12.30 -10.27
C ALA A 221 0.81 13.25 -11.34
N PRO A 222 1.29 13.24 -12.60
CA PRO A 222 0.81 14.18 -13.62
C PRO A 222 -0.58 13.83 -14.16
N VAL A 223 -1.01 12.57 -14.08
CA VAL A 223 -2.22 12.06 -14.76
C VAL A 223 -3.37 11.86 -13.78
N GLY A 224 -3.05 11.50 -12.52
CA GLY A 224 -4.02 11.01 -11.57
C GLY A 224 -4.54 9.63 -11.94
N GLY A 225 -5.44 9.09 -11.12
CA GLY A 225 -6.05 7.78 -11.36
C GLY A 225 -5.89 6.82 -10.17
N ILE A 226 -5.86 5.56 -10.47
CA ILE A 226 -5.85 4.43 -9.53
C ILE A 226 -4.53 3.67 -9.73
N TYR A 227 -3.69 3.58 -8.71
CA TYR A 227 -2.51 2.72 -8.73
C TYR A 227 -2.84 1.37 -8.08
N LEU A 228 -2.40 0.29 -8.72
CA LEU A 228 -2.54 -1.08 -8.21
C LEU A 228 -1.23 -1.85 -8.40
N ASP A 229 -0.79 -2.56 -7.36
CA ASP A 229 0.25 -3.59 -7.50
C ASP A 229 -0.31 -4.85 -8.16
N TRP A 230 0.55 -5.73 -8.67
CA TRP A 230 0.18 -6.94 -9.40
C TRP A 230 -0.54 -7.99 -8.55
N ASP A 231 -0.45 -7.90 -7.25
CA ASP A 231 -1.14 -8.73 -6.26
C ASP A 231 -2.35 -8.04 -5.62
N VAL A 232 -2.83 -6.96 -6.22
CA VAL A 232 -4.06 -6.28 -5.81
C VAL A 232 -5.19 -6.64 -6.76
N VAL A 233 -6.22 -7.33 -6.23
CA VAL A 233 -7.39 -7.73 -7.01
C VAL A 233 -8.59 -6.87 -6.61
N PRO A 234 -9.15 -6.05 -7.51
CA PRO A 234 -10.42 -5.36 -7.28
C PRO A 234 -11.57 -6.35 -7.10
N LEU A 235 -12.34 -6.19 -6.03
CA LEU A 235 -13.50 -7.03 -5.73
C LEU A 235 -14.84 -6.33 -6.02
N ARG A 236 -14.81 -5.01 -6.23
CA ARG A 236 -16.00 -4.21 -6.51
C ARG A 236 -15.65 -2.85 -7.15
N PRO A 237 -16.66 -2.14 -7.72
CA PRO A 237 -16.44 -0.81 -8.30
C PRO A 237 -15.91 0.20 -7.29
N LEU A 238 -14.97 1.05 -7.72
CA LEU A 238 -14.42 2.16 -6.93
C LEU A 238 -15.14 3.50 -7.18
N THR A 239 -16.18 3.53 -8.00
CA THR A 239 -16.92 4.75 -8.35
C THR A 239 -17.31 5.60 -7.13
N PRO A 240 -17.80 5.04 -6.00
CA PRO A 240 -18.11 5.84 -4.83
C PRO A 240 -16.89 6.58 -4.24
N LEU A 241 -15.72 5.96 -4.30
CA LEU A 241 -14.48 6.52 -3.79
C LEU A 241 -13.87 7.55 -4.74
N LEU A 242 -13.92 7.29 -6.05
CA LEU A 242 -13.47 8.23 -7.08
C LEU A 242 -14.27 9.55 -7.04
N ASN A 243 -15.56 9.45 -6.71
CA ASN A 243 -16.49 10.58 -6.63
C ASN A 243 -16.61 11.18 -5.22
N ALA A 244 -15.81 10.72 -4.25
CA ALA A 244 -15.93 11.18 -2.85
C ALA A 244 -15.46 12.63 -2.63
N GLY A 245 -14.91 13.30 -3.64
CA GLY A 245 -14.49 14.70 -3.58
C GLY A 245 -13.09 14.92 -2.99
N PHE A 246 -12.37 13.86 -2.64
CA PHE A 246 -11.00 13.97 -2.10
C PHE A 246 -9.96 13.98 -3.23
N ALA A 247 -8.83 14.66 -2.96
CA ALA A 247 -7.70 14.70 -3.89
C ALA A 247 -6.87 13.41 -3.85
N PHE A 248 -6.84 12.74 -2.70
CA PHE A 248 -6.18 11.45 -2.47
C PHE A 248 -7.10 10.53 -1.67
N VAL A 249 -7.15 9.26 -2.06
CA VAL A 249 -7.83 8.20 -1.30
C VAL A 249 -6.87 7.02 -1.14
N GLY A 250 -6.54 6.69 0.10
CA GLY A 250 -5.71 5.54 0.45
C GLY A 250 -6.35 4.68 1.51
N GLY A 251 -5.90 3.44 1.63
CA GLY A 251 -6.30 2.54 2.71
C GLY A 251 -5.11 2.25 3.63
N ARG A 252 -5.38 1.97 4.89
CA ARG A 252 -4.35 1.43 5.77
C ARG A 252 -4.05 -0.01 5.42
N GLN A 253 -2.85 -0.44 5.69
CA GLN A 253 -2.46 -1.85 5.73
C GLN A 253 -1.98 -2.19 7.14
N TYR A 254 -1.78 -3.48 7.41
CA TYR A 254 -1.17 -3.91 8.65
C TYR A 254 0.20 -3.24 8.80
N GLY A 255 0.37 -2.44 9.81
CA GLY A 255 1.68 -1.93 10.20
C GLY A 255 2.34 -2.96 11.10
N GLY A 256 3.64 -3.19 10.97
CA GLY A 256 4.38 -3.95 11.96
C GLY A 256 3.96 -3.47 13.35
N ALA A 257 3.84 -4.37 14.32
CA ALA A 257 3.46 -4.00 15.66
C ALA A 257 4.30 -2.80 16.09
N ALA A 258 3.65 -1.65 16.26
CA ALA A 258 4.28 -0.56 16.95
C ALA A 258 4.67 -1.10 18.32
N GLU A 259 5.85 -0.78 18.81
CA GLU A 259 6.34 -1.24 20.12
C GLU A 259 5.35 -0.89 21.25
N ASP A 260 4.46 0.07 21.00
CA ASP A 260 3.39 0.53 21.91
C ASP A 260 2.06 -0.22 21.74
N GLY A 261 1.97 -1.19 20.82
CA GLY A 261 0.74 -1.93 20.54
C GLY A 261 -0.33 -1.12 19.80
N SER A 262 -0.05 0.12 19.38
CA SER A 262 -0.98 0.92 18.57
C SER A 262 -1.06 0.37 17.14
N VAL A 263 -2.26 0.03 16.68
CA VAL A 263 -2.51 -0.55 15.34
C VAL A 263 -2.95 0.55 14.38
N ASN A 264 -2.18 1.63 14.30
CA ASN A 264 -2.52 2.66 13.33
C ASN A 264 -2.20 2.26 11.88
N GLY A 265 -1.39 1.23 11.66
CA GLY A 265 -1.04 0.75 10.33
C GLY A 265 -0.43 1.82 9.41
N THR A 266 0.36 1.43 8.46
CA THR A 266 0.87 2.33 7.42
C THR A 266 -0.15 2.49 6.29
N ILE A 267 -0.03 3.53 5.48
CA ILE A 267 -0.78 3.65 4.23
C ILE A 267 -0.27 2.62 3.23
N ASN A 268 -1.20 1.90 2.62
CA ASN A 268 -0.89 0.91 1.60
C ASN A 268 -0.37 1.62 0.34
N ASN A 269 0.92 1.41 0.03
CA ASN A 269 1.54 1.98 -1.16
C ASN A 269 1.25 1.16 -2.44
N GLY A 270 0.72 -0.05 -2.29
CA GLY A 270 0.34 -0.93 -3.41
C GLY A 270 -1.05 -0.68 -3.99
N ALA A 271 -1.88 0.15 -3.32
CA ALA A 271 -3.23 0.46 -3.78
C ALA A 271 -3.69 1.82 -3.27
N PHE A 272 -3.85 2.78 -4.17
CA PHE A 272 -4.33 4.13 -3.83
C PHE A 272 -4.92 4.84 -5.06
N MET A 273 -5.57 5.96 -4.83
CA MET A 273 -6.15 6.81 -5.87
C MET A 273 -5.77 8.26 -5.62
N THR A 274 -5.53 9.02 -6.69
CA THR A 274 -5.15 10.43 -6.58
C THR A 274 -5.63 11.25 -7.78
N LYS A 275 -5.94 12.52 -7.55
CA LYS A 275 -6.15 13.50 -8.63
C LYS A 275 -4.81 13.87 -9.26
N PRO A 276 -4.81 14.36 -10.52
CA PRO A 276 -3.61 14.90 -11.15
C PRO A 276 -3.00 15.99 -10.26
N ASN A 277 -1.68 15.96 -10.10
CA ASN A 277 -0.91 16.96 -9.36
C ASN A 277 -1.43 17.28 -7.94
N SER A 278 -2.10 16.32 -7.29
CA SER A 278 -2.55 16.47 -5.90
C SER A 278 -1.40 16.85 -4.96
N ALA A 279 -1.70 17.49 -3.83
CA ALA A 279 -0.70 17.80 -2.81
C ALA A 279 0.02 16.51 -2.36
N MET A 280 -0.72 15.42 -2.15
CA MET A 280 -0.16 14.11 -1.79
C MET A 280 0.88 13.65 -2.81
N ALA A 281 0.51 13.58 -4.10
CA ALA A 281 1.41 13.08 -5.14
C ALA A 281 2.67 13.94 -5.29
N ARG A 282 2.53 15.27 -5.30
CA ARG A 282 3.69 16.19 -5.42
C ARG A 282 4.64 16.09 -4.24
N ILE A 283 4.12 15.98 -3.02
CA ILE A 283 4.95 15.88 -1.82
C ILE A 283 5.65 14.52 -1.81
N VAL A 284 4.95 13.41 -2.10
CA VAL A 284 5.56 12.08 -2.10
C VAL A 284 6.67 11.97 -3.15
N VAL A 285 6.44 12.43 -4.39
CA VAL A 285 7.48 12.42 -5.44
C VAL A 285 8.75 13.13 -4.98
N ARG A 286 8.64 14.26 -4.27
CA ARG A 286 9.81 14.96 -3.73
C ARG A 286 10.44 14.24 -2.54
N GLU A 287 9.62 13.88 -1.54
CA GLU A 287 10.11 13.37 -0.26
C GLU A 287 10.66 11.95 -0.38
N GLN A 288 10.16 11.12 -1.30
CA GLN A 288 10.69 9.76 -1.48
C GLN A 288 12.18 9.77 -1.86
N TYR A 289 12.64 10.73 -2.67
CA TYR A 289 14.06 10.88 -2.99
C TYR A 289 14.86 11.36 -1.77
N MET A 290 14.34 12.32 -1.03
CA MET A 290 15.04 12.92 0.11
C MET A 290 15.16 12.01 1.32
N GLN A 291 14.16 11.16 1.55
CA GLN A 291 14.06 10.34 2.76
C GLN A 291 14.44 8.87 2.54
N PHE A 292 14.72 8.48 1.31
CA PHE A 292 15.09 7.10 1.00
C PHE A 292 16.35 6.69 1.75
N THR A 293 16.34 5.49 2.32
CA THR A 293 17.50 4.84 2.88
C THR A 293 17.37 3.31 2.78
N ASN A 294 18.44 2.65 2.35
CA ASN A 294 18.50 1.18 2.35
C ASN A 294 18.56 0.60 3.78
N ALA A 295 18.88 1.40 4.79
CA ALA A 295 18.93 0.96 6.18
C ALA A 295 17.54 0.61 6.75
N LYS A 296 16.46 1.12 6.11
CA LYS A 296 15.08 0.86 6.53
C LYS A 296 14.25 0.46 5.32
N TRP A 297 13.89 -0.82 5.22
CA TRP A 297 13.06 -1.33 4.13
C TRP A 297 11.76 -0.53 3.91
N ALA A 298 11.12 -0.13 5.00
CA ALA A 298 9.83 0.57 4.96
C ALA A 298 9.95 2.11 4.91
N SER A 299 11.10 2.68 4.54
CA SER A 299 11.28 4.15 4.54
C SER A 299 10.22 4.87 3.71
N ASN A 300 9.88 4.37 2.53
CA ASN A 300 8.86 4.95 1.67
C ASN A 300 7.46 4.88 2.28
N LEU A 301 7.10 3.77 2.94
CA LEU A 301 5.80 3.62 3.60
C LEU A 301 5.62 4.60 4.77
N HIS A 302 6.68 4.85 5.53
CA HIS A 302 6.64 5.84 6.61
C HIS A 302 6.45 7.25 6.07
N SER A 303 7.13 7.59 4.98
CA SER A 303 6.99 8.88 4.32
C SER A 303 5.58 9.09 3.79
N VAL A 304 5.05 8.14 3.00
CA VAL A 304 3.68 8.18 2.46
C VAL A 304 2.64 8.29 3.58
N THR A 305 2.82 7.53 4.67
CA THR A 305 1.90 7.55 5.82
C THR A 305 1.89 8.90 6.50
N SER A 306 3.07 9.43 6.83
CA SER A 306 3.19 10.74 7.50
C SER A 306 2.58 11.86 6.67
N ILE A 307 2.83 11.87 5.36
CA ILE A 307 2.28 12.89 4.45
C ILE A 307 0.75 12.80 4.41
N ALA A 308 0.20 11.60 4.22
CA ALA A 308 -1.24 11.40 4.15
C ALA A 308 -1.94 11.82 5.45
N GLU A 309 -1.38 11.46 6.61
CA GLU A 309 -1.94 11.82 7.93
C GLU A 309 -1.93 13.33 8.18
N HIS A 310 -0.91 14.05 7.71
CA HIS A 310 -0.92 15.51 7.76
C HIS A 310 -1.98 16.13 6.85
N LEU A 311 -2.16 15.57 5.64
CA LEU A 311 -3.13 16.07 4.67
C LEU A 311 -4.59 15.82 5.07
N VAL A 312 -4.88 14.85 5.92
CA VAL A 312 -6.24 14.64 6.48
C VAL A 312 -6.77 15.88 7.22
N ALA A 313 -5.87 16.69 7.80
CA ALA A 313 -6.27 17.93 8.47
C ALA A 313 -6.72 19.05 7.50
N ILE A 314 -6.46 18.89 6.21
CA ILE A 314 -6.85 19.85 5.17
C ILE A 314 -8.10 19.33 4.48
N PRO A 315 -9.21 20.10 4.45
CA PRO A 315 -10.46 19.66 3.85
C PRO A 315 -10.25 19.18 2.40
N THR A 316 -10.83 18.03 2.07
CA THR A 316 -10.82 17.40 0.74
C THR A 316 -9.47 16.94 0.20
N GLU A 317 -8.36 17.09 0.94
CA GLU A 317 -7.05 16.66 0.45
C GLU A 317 -6.85 15.14 0.57
N ALA A 318 -7.16 14.53 1.71
CA ALA A 318 -6.91 13.10 1.89
C ALA A 318 -8.04 12.38 2.62
N LEU A 319 -8.46 11.24 2.09
CA LEU A 319 -9.32 10.25 2.75
C LEU A 319 -8.52 8.98 3.02
N ILE A 320 -8.42 8.61 4.29
CA ILE A 320 -7.75 7.37 4.70
C ILE A 320 -8.81 6.38 5.18
N LEU A 321 -8.93 5.25 4.47
CA LEU A 321 -9.84 4.17 4.78
C LEU A 321 -9.21 3.17 5.76
N ASP A 322 -10.05 2.42 6.45
CA ASP A 322 -9.62 1.28 7.25
C ASP A 322 -8.95 0.21 6.38
N ARG A 323 -8.08 -0.61 6.99
CA ARG A 323 -7.37 -1.69 6.29
C ARG A 323 -8.29 -2.69 5.59
N THR A 324 -9.48 -2.94 6.12
CA THR A 324 -10.46 -3.84 5.51
C THR A 324 -10.88 -3.41 4.12
N ALA A 325 -10.72 -2.12 3.78
CA ALA A 325 -11.10 -1.60 2.48
C ALA A 325 -10.14 -2.00 1.35
N PHE A 326 -8.81 -1.98 1.59
CA PHE A 326 -7.80 -2.21 0.55
C PHE A 326 -6.81 -3.33 0.87
N ALA A 327 -6.51 -3.59 2.14
CA ALA A 327 -5.54 -4.57 2.57
C ALA A 327 -6.06 -5.38 3.78
N PRO A 328 -7.11 -6.21 3.59
CA PRO A 328 -7.71 -6.98 4.67
C PRO A 328 -6.75 -8.05 5.23
N THR A 329 -5.72 -8.39 4.48
CA THR A 329 -4.66 -9.35 4.84
C THR A 329 -3.33 -8.65 5.05
N HIS A 330 -2.29 -9.41 5.38
CA HIS A 330 -0.92 -8.90 5.52
C HIS A 330 0.11 -9.97 5.07
N TRP A 331 1.37 -9.57 4.95
CA TRP A 331 2.46 -10.40 4.38
C TRP A 331 3.01 -11.49 5.29
N PHE A 332 2.59 -11.61 6.56
CA PHE A 332 3.02 -12.71 7.41
C PHE A 332 2.40 -14.03 6.96
N LYS A 333 3.17 -15.11 7.09
CA LYS A 333 2.81 -16.44 6.64
C LYS A 333 1.42 -16.89 7.11
N ASN A 334 1.05 -16.63 8.36
CA ASN A 334 -0.24 -17.02 8.92
C ASN A 334 -1.42 -16.33 8.19
N SER A 335 -1.26 -15.08 7.75
CA SER A 335 -2.29 -14.38 6.99
C SER A 335 -2.34 -14.86 5.53
N ALA A 336 -1.17 -15.09 4.93
CA ALA A 336 -1.07 -15.63 3.59
C ALA A 336 -1.62 -17.07 3.53
N ASP A 337 -1.26 -17.94 4.49
CA ASP A 337 -1.83 -19.29 4.60
C ASP A 337 -3.36 -19.25 4.71
N LEU A 338 -3.90 -18.36 5.56
CA LEU A 338 -5.35 -18.21 5.72
C LEU A 338 -6.04 -17.78 4.44
N LEU A 339 -5.36 -16.95 3.63
CA LEU A 339 -5.91 -16.46 2.36
C LEU A 339 -5.86 -17.53 1.26
N PHE A 340 -4.72 -18.20 1.08
CA PHE A 340 -4.45 -19.00 -0.11
C PHE A 340 -4.64 -20.49 0.07
N LEU A 341 -4.36 -21.05 1.26
CA LEU A 341 -4.40 -22.50 1.42
C LEU A 341 -5.85 -23.03 1.46
N PRO A 342 -6.09 -24.22 0.87
CA PRO A 342 -7.38 -24.86 0.89
C PRO A 342 -7.82 -25.19 2.32
N ASN A 343 -9.10 -25.00 2.62
CA ASN A 343 -9.75 -25.43 3.85
C ASN A 343 -10.56 -26.70 3.59
N ALA A 344 -10.52 -27.64 4.53
CA ALA A 344 -11.26 -28.90 4.43
C ALA A 344 -12.77 -28.76 4.74
N GLY A 345 -13.19 -27.63 5.29
CA GLY A 345 -14.60 -27.36 5.60
C GLY A 345 -15.40 -27.03 4.33
N PRO A 346 -16.73 -27.24 4.35
CA PRO A 346 -17.58 -26.87 3.23
C PRO A 346 -17.58 -25.35 3.05
N SER A 347 -17.54 -24.90 1.81
CA SER A 347 -17.73 -23.48 1.47
C SER A 347 -19.19 -23.08 1.63
N SER A 348 -19.40 -21.80 1.90
CA SER A 348 -20.75 -21.21 1.84
C SER A 348 -21.37 -21.38 0.45
N PRO A 349 -22.69 -21.46 0.36
CA PRO A 349 -23.36 -21.30 -0.93
C PRO A 349 -22.94 -20.00 -1.62
N GLU A 350 -22.99 -19.96 -2.93
CA GLU A 350 -22.71 -18.73 -3.68
C GLU A 350 -23.53 -17.56 -3.13
N ALA A 351 -22.94 -16.38 -3.11
CA ALA A 351 -23.62 -15.18 -2.68
C ALA A 351 -24.84 -14.92 -3.58
N VAL A 352 -25.97 -14.71 -2.97
CA VAL A 352 -27.17 -14.31 -3.72
C VAL A 352 -27.01 -12.85 -4.10
N SER A 353 -27.03 -12.55 -5.39
CA SER A 353 -27.17 -11.18 -5.88
C SER A 353 -28.64 -10.82 -6.01
N VAL A 354 -28.99 -9.58 -5.69
CA VAL A 354 -30.33 -9.02 -5.92
C VAL A 354 -30.23 -7.93 -6.97
N ASN A 355 -31.15 -7.96 -7.94
CA ASN A 355 -31.23 -6.92 -8.95
C ASN A 355 -32.06 -5.76 -8.43
N THR A 356 -31.45 -4.89 -7.63
CA THR A 356 -32.12 -3.74 -7.03
C THR A 356 -31.15 -2.56 -6.91
N THR A 357 -31.67 -1.35 -6.93
CA THR A 357 -30.92 -0.13 -6.61
C THR A 357 -31.30 0.41 -5.23
N ASP A 358 -32.25 -0.24 -4.52
CA ASP A 358 -32.63 0.14 -3.17
C ASP A 358 -31.50 -0.17 -2.18
N PRO A 359 -30.90 0.84 -1.52
CA PRO A 359 -29.83 0.64 -0.53
C PRO A 359 -30.22 -0.28 0.62
N MET A 360 -31.49 -0.28 1.03
CA MET A 360 -31.98 -1.13 2.13
C MET A 360 -32.05 -2.60 1.72
N GLU A 361 -32.48 -2.89 0.50
CA GLU A 361 -32.47 -4.26 -0.04
C GLU A 361 -31.04 -4.77 -0.25
N LEU A 362 -30.14 -3.92 -0.79
CA LEU A 362 -28.71 -4.26 -0.93
C LEU A 362 -28.12 -4.59 0.44
N TYR A 363 -28.34 -3.75 1.44
CA TYR A 363 -27.86 -4.00 2.80
C TYR A 363 -28.45 -5.29 3.40
N ALA A 364 -29.75 -5.50 3.26
CA ALA A 364 -30.40 -6.71 3.75
C ALA A 364 -29.84 -7.98 3.07
N ASN A 365 -29.54 -7.89 1.79
CA ASN A 365 -28.90 -8.99 1.05
C ASN A 365 -27.48 -9.26 1.57
N ASP A 366 -26.67 -8.24 1.78
CA ASP A 366 -25.32 -8.39 2.35
C ASP A 366 -25.37 -9.04 3.75
N VAL A 367 -26.30 -8.63 4.59
CA VAL A 367 -26.51 -9.25 5.91
C VAL A 367 -26.90 -10.72 5.77
N ARG A 368 -27.78 -11.08 4.82
CA ARG A 368 -28.14 -12.49 4.57
C ARG A 368 -26.93 -13.30 4.12
N ASN A 369 -26.14 -12.78 3.18
CA ASN A 369 -24.93 -13.47 2.68
C ASN A 369 -23.89 -13.65 3.80
N ARG A 370 -23.65 -12.61 4.62
CA ARG A 370 -22.76 -12.72 5.80
C ARG A 370 -23.20 -13.81 6.79
N ARG A 371 -24.51 -13.95 7.06
CA ARG A 371 -25.05 -14.96 8.00
C ARG A 371 -24.91 -16.38 7.47
N ARG A 372 -24.76 -16.57 6.16
CA ARG A 372 -24.59 -17.88 5.52
C ARG A 372 -23.12 -18.27 5.39
N ARG A 373 -22.21 -17.37 5.69
CA ARG A 373 -20.76 -17.58 5.55
C ARG A 373 -20.29 -18.67 6.51
N ALA A 374 -19.46 -19.59 6.00
CA ALA A 374 -18.82 -20.61 6.81
C ALA A 374 -17.82 -19.97 7.79
N GLY A 375 -17.61 -20.58 8.94
CA GLY A 375 -16.81 -19.99 10.03
C GLY A 375 -15.32 -19.79 9.70
N TRP A 376 -14.81 -20.47 8.67
CA TRP A 376 -13.42 -20.34 8.21
C TRP A 376 -13.23 -19.24 7.15
N GLU A 377 -14.32 -18.79 6.52
CA GLU A 377 -14.29 -17.81 5.45
C GLU A 377 -14.07 -16.40 5.99
N MET A 378 -13.20 -15.66 5.35
CA MET A 378 -12.97 -14.23 5.62
C MET A 378 -14.15 -13.38 5.13
N ASP A 379 -14.34 -12.24 5.77
CA ASP A 379 -15.38 -11.28 5.38
C ASP A 379 -14.80 -10.19 4.47
N PHE A 380 -15.05 -10.31 3.18
CA PHE A 380 -14.68 -9.31 2.19
C PHE A 380 -15.81 -8.31 1.87
N SER A 381 -16.91 -8.32 2.64
CA SER A 381 -18.06 -7.46 2.34
C SER A 381 -17.79 -5.95 2.42
N SER A 382 -16.72 -5.53 3.10
CA SER A 382 -16.25 -4.14 3.15
C SER A 382 -15.01 -3.89 2.30
N THR A 383 -14.51 -4.91 1.58
CA THR A 383 -13.27 -4.85 0.82
C THR A 383 -13.54 -4.41 -0.61
N TYR A 384 -12.97 -3.30 -1.02
CA TYR A 384 -12.98 -2.83 -2.40
C TYR A 384 -11.84 -3.44 -3.22
N LEU A 385 -10.65 -3.47 -2.62
CA LEU A 385 -9.44 -4.01 -3.20
C LEU A 385 -8.87 -5.08 -2.26
N LEU A 386 -8.52 -6.22 -2.79
CA LEU A 386 -7.83 -7.26 -2.03
C LEU A 386 -6.34 -7.20 -2.36
N HIS A 387 -5.54 -6.55 -1.50
CA HIS A 387 -4.10 -6.68 -1.58
C HIS A 387 -3.72 -8.05 -1.01
N ALA A 388 -3.40 -8.98 -1.89
CA ALA A 388 -3.12 -10.37 -1.58
C ALA A 388 -1.62 -10.59 -1.42
N PHE A 389 -1.04 -9.96 -0.40
CA PHE A 389 0.40 -10.01 -0.11
C PHE A 389 0.99 -11.41 -0.25
N SER A 390 2.24 -11.49 -0.71
CA SER A 390 2.96 -12.75 -0.91
C SER A 390 2.36 -13.70 -1.96
N MET A 391 1.45 -13.25 -2.82
CA MET A 391 0.79 -14.07 -3.82
C MET A 391 1.78 -14.85 -4.71
N SER A 392 2.94 -14.28 -5.01
CA SER A 392 4.01 -14.95 -5.76
C SER A 392 4.54 -16.24 -5.12
N GLN A 393 4.35 -16.42 -3.81
CA GLN A 393 4.76 -17.63 -3.07
C GLN A 393 3.66 -18.70 -3.07
N TYR A 394 2.46 -18.38 -3.56
CA TYR A 394 1.27 -19.24 -3.52
C TYR A 394 0.67 -19.46 -4.92
N LEU A 395 1.45 -19.29 -5.99
CA LEU A 395 0.96 -19.42 -7.38
C LEU A 395 0.34 -20.79 -7.65
N ASP A 396 0.82 -21.86 -7.03
CA ASP A 396 0.25 -23.20 -7.13
C ASP A 396 -1.21 -23.27 -6.63
N TYR A 397 -1.60 -22.35 -5.76
CA TYR A 397 -2.96 -22.23 -5.21
C TYR A 397 -3.78 -21.12 -5.90
N VAL A 398 -3.17 -20.39 -6.85
CA VAL A 398 -3.82 -19.29 -7.58
C VAL A 398 -3.88 -19.65 -9.05
N ASN A 399 -4.78 -20.55 -9.38
CA ASN A 399 -5.07 -20.98 -10.74
C ASN A 399 -6.59 -21.15 -10.95
N PRO A 400 -7.11 -21.29 -12.18
CA PRO A 400 -8.53 -21.38 -12.43
C PRO A 400 -9.22 -22.50 -11.66
N SER A 401 -8.66 -23.71 -11.62
CA SER A 401 -9.30 -24.88 -11.00
C SER A 401 -9.41 -24.72 -9.47
N THR A 402 -8.35 -24.21 -8.80
CA THR A 402 -8.36 -23.98 -7.36
C THR A 402 -9.34 -22.89 -6.96
N ILE A 403 -9.47 -21.83 -7.77
CA ILE A 403 -10.44 -20.75 -7.52
C ILE A 403 -11.86 -21.25 -7.70
N LEU A 404 -12.13 -22.00 -8.78
CA LEU A 404 -13.46 -22.54 -9.05
C LEU A 404 -13.91 -23.56 -8.01
N SER A 405 -12.98 -24.24 -7.33
CA SER A 405 -13.29 -25.14 -6.23
C SER A 405 -13.78 -24.41 -4.96
N ARG A 406 -13.50 -23.10 -4.82
CA ARG A 406 -13.90 -22.25 -3.68
C ARG A 406 -13.43 -22.78 -2.32
N THR A 407 -12.33 -23.50 -2.29
CA THR A 407 -11.78 -24.10 -1.05
C THR A 407 -10.87 -23.16 -0.27
N SER A 408 -10.45 -22.02 -0.83
CA SER A 408 -9.63 -21.01 -0.16
C SER A 408 -10.35 -19.67 -0.09
N ASN A 409 -9.91 -18.79 0.82
CA ASN A 409 -10.46 -17.44 0.93
C ASN A 409 -10.18 -16.61 -0.33
N PHE A 410 -8.99 -16.75 -0.94
CA PHE A 410 -8.69 -16.12 -2.21
C PHE A 410 -9.62 -16.65 -3.33
N GLY A 411 -9.83 -17.97 -3.36
CA GLY A 411 -10.75 -18.59 -4.30
C GLY A 411 -12.18 -18.05 -4.17
N ILE A 412 -12.70 -17.94 -2.95
CA ILE A 412 -14.03 -17.35 -2.70
C ILE A 412 -14.09 -15.89 -3.15
N ALA A 413 -13.08 -15.08 -2.80
CA ALA A 413 -13.06 -13.66 -3.14
C ALA A 413 -13.02 -13.38 -4.65
N THR A 414 -12.36 -14.26 -5.43
CA THR A 414 -12.13 -14.07 -6.85
C THR A 414 -12.98 -14.98 -7.75
N TYR A 415 -13.83 -15.82 -7.16
CA TYR A 415 -14.67 -16.80 -7.86
C TYR A 415 -15.46 -16.19 -9.01
N ASP A 416 -16.18 -15.10 -8.76
CA ASP A 416 -17.04 -14.48 -9.77
C ASP A 416 -16.26 -14.01 -10.99
N MET A 417 -15.01 -13.54 -10.79
CA MET A 417 -14.16 -13.10 -11.88
C MET A 417 -13.70 -14.29 -12.74
N VAL A 418 -13.30 -15.40 -12.09
CA VAL A 418 -12.89 -16.60 -12.80
C VAL A 418 -14.08 -17.27 -13.51
N ARG A 419 -15.26 -17.27 -12.89
CA ARG A 419 -16.51 -17.69 -13.57
C ARG A 419 -16.81 -16.83 -14.79
N LYS A 420 -16.62 -15.52 -14.70
CA LYS A 420 -16.79 -14.63 -15.84
C LYS A 420 -15.77 -14.93 -16.95
N MET A 421 -14.51 -15.23 -16.59
CA MET A 421 -13.50 -15.69 -17.55
C MET A 421 -13.93 -16.97 -18.28
N GLN A 422 -14.55 -17.94 -17.57
CA GLN A 422 -15.12 -19.14 -18.20
C GLN A 422 -16.23 -18.79 -19.21
N VAL A 423 -17.17 -17.95 -18.80
CA VAL A 423 -18.27 -17.54 -19.68
C VAL A 423 -17.77 -16.84 -20.94
N LEU A 424 -16.69 -16.08 -20.82
CA LEU A 424 -16.03 -15.39 -21.93
C LEU A 424 -15.04 -16.28 -22.72
N GLY A 425 -14.85 -17.55 -22.30
CA GLY A 425 -13.99 -18.50 -23.02
C GLY A 425 -12.49 -18.32 -22.79
N TYR A 426 -12.07 -17.48 -21.81
CA TYR A 426 -10.65 -17.35 -21.48
C TYR A 426 -10.06 -18.57 -20.76
N ILE A 427 -10.90 -19.35 -20.13
CA ILE A 427 -10.53 -20.59 -19.45
C ILE A 427 -11.53 -21.70 -19.81
N SER A 428 -11.11 -22.95 -19.74
CA SER A 428 -11.94 -24.11 -20.03
C SER A 428 -13.08 -24.29 -19.02
N ALA A 429 -14.05 -25.12 -19.35
CA ALA A 429 -15.17 -25.44 -18.46
C ALA A 429 -14.72 -26.17 -17.18
N THR A 430 -13.63 -26.93 -17.25
CA THR A 430 -13.05 -27.67 -16.12
C THR A 430 -12.06 -26.82 -15.30
N GLY A 431 -11.54 -25.74 -15.87
CA GLY A 431 -10.47 -24.97 -15.26
C GLY A 431 -9.08 -25.62 -15.35
N ASP A 432 -9.00 -26.79 -15.99
CA ASP A 432 -7.76 -27.55 -16.22
C ASP A 432 -7.05 -26.99 -17.46
N ASP A 433 -6.55 -25.79 -17.37
CA ASP A 433 -5.89 -25.10 -18.47
C ASP A 433 -4.35 -25.20 -18.38
N ASP A 434 -3.82 -26.31 -17.86
CA ASP A 434 -2.38 -26.57 -17.78
C ASP A 434 -1.71 -26.78 -19.16
N ASP A 435 -2.49 -26.72 -20.26
CA ASP A 435 -2.00 -26.88 -21.62
C ASP A 435 -1.49 -25.51 -22.13
N ASP A 436 -0.25 -25.19 -21.79
CA ASP A 436 0.47 -23.96 -22.21
C ASP A 436 0.58 -23.80 -23.73
N ASP A 437 0.32 -24.88 -24.49
CA ASP A 437 0.52 -24.95 -25.94
C ASP A 437 -0.72 -24.58 -26.78
N LYS A 438 -1.90 -24.39 -26.16
CA LYS A 438 -3.05 -23.92 -26.95
C LYS A 438 -2.93 -22.42 -27.20
N PRO A 439 -2.84 -21.99 -28.47
CA PRO A 439 -2.98 -20.57 -28.79
C PRO A 439 -4.31 -20.08 -28.19
N ALA A 440 -4.29 -18.93 -27.53
CA ALA A 440 -5.52 -18.23 -27.19
C ALA A 440 -6.24 -18.00 -28.55
N GLU A 441 -7.18 -18.89 -28.91
CA GLU A 441 -8.03 -18.63 -30.05
C GLU A 441 -8.71 -17.29 -29.78
N LEU A 442 -8.44 -16.31 -30.63
CA LEU A 442 -9.12 -15.05 -30.65
C LEU A 442 -10.62 -15.39 -30.77
N LEU A 443 -11.34 -15.23 -29.65
CA LEU A 443 -12.78 -15.34 -29.69
C LEU A 443 -13.32 -14.31 -30.68
N PRO A 444 -14.34 -14.66 -31.47
CA PRO A 444 -14.97 -13.73 -32.40
C PRO A 444 -15.39 -12.48 -31.63
N GLU A 445 -15.20 -11.30 -32.23
CA GLU A 445 -15.63 -10.03 -31.74
C GLU A 445 -17.10 -10.12 -31.30
N HIS A 446 -17.33 -10.24 -30.00
CA HIS A 446 -18.66 -10.00 -29.47
C HIS A 446 -18.84 -8.49 -29.46
N GLU A 447 -19.62 -8.01 -30.43
CA GLU A 447 -20.24 -6.69 -30.31
C GLU A 447 -20.92 -6.59 -28.95
N PRO A 448 -20.74 -5.48 -28.23
CA PRO A 448 -21.50 -5.25 -27.00
C PRO A 448 -23.00 -5.29 -27.37
N PRO A 449 -23.87 -5.91 -26.56
CA PRO A 449 -25.29 -5.83 -26.79
C PRO A 449 -25.68 -4.36 -26.85
N ASP A 450 -26.24 -3.97 -27.99
CA ASP A 450 -26.83 -2.66 -28.19
C ASP A 450 -27.80 -2.35 -27.07
N GLY A 451 -27.77 -1.12 -26.64
CA GLY A 451 -28.36 -0.56 -25.46
C GLY A 451 -29.82 -0.94 -25.15
N GLU A 452 -30.08 -0.98 -23.88
CA GLU A 452 -31.30 -0.46 -23.26
C GLU A 452 -30.92 0.24 -21.94
#